data_da8c9ed3db1db45b92995cbacdd608e8
#
_entry.id   da8c9ed3db1db45b92995cbacdd608e8
#
_cell.length_a   1.000
_cell.length_b   1.000
_cell.length_c   1.000
_cell.angle_alpha   90.00
_cell.angle_beta   90.00
_cell.angle_gamma   90.00
#
_symmetry.space_group_name_H-M   'P 1'
#
loop_
_entity.id
_entity.type
_entity.pdbx_description
1 polymer ?
#
loop_
_entity_poly.entity_id
_entity_poly.type
_entity_poly.pdbx_seq_one_letter_code
_entity_poly.pdbx_strand_id
1 'polypeptide(L)'
;MSIHLSVLGSGSAGNSTLVSISNQDNGQPDRRPFNLLIDLGLSLKQTRLRLEGHGVSIDQIDAVILTHLDQDHLRPVWRNTLQAHQIPVHIHQIHASAASRILAAETIVSYEEEIKLESIIKIRPVQLAHDTTGTIGFVIEAHSKRLGFATDLGHVPNELLEHFVDLDAIALESNYDPDMQRAADRPAFVKQRVMSGHGHLSNAEALDAITRIAARSNLDHVVLIHLSRQCNCPEVVSRLWQQQAPDLHARLTIADQHAPTELLQLGPPVAMAELF
;
A
#
# COMPACT_ATOMS: atom_id res chain seq x y z
N MET A 1 10.83 -4.17 18.49
CA MET A 1 10.58 -3.18 17.44
C MET A 1 10.07 -3.91 16.21
N SER A 2 8.90 -3.56 15.71
CA SER A 2 8.29 -4.25 14.58
C SER A 2 7.50 -3.28 13.71
N ILE A 3 7.46 -3.55 12.40
CA ILE A 3 6.50 -2.99 11.47
C ILE A 3 5.48 -4.08 11.17
N HIS A 4 4.21 -3.73 11.20
CA HIS A 4 3.12 -4.59 10.80
C HIS A 4 2.37 -3.95 9.64
N LEU A 5 1.97 -4.76 8.68
CA LEU A 5 1.22 -4.38 7.49
C LEU A 5 -0.09 -5.14 7.41
N SER A 6 -1.20 -4.46 7.20
CA SER A 6 -2.45 -5.08 6.77
C SER A 6 -3.10 -4.26 5.67
N VAL A 7 -3.40 -4.89 4.56
CA VAL A 7 -4.23 -4.28 3.50
C VAL A 7 -5.67 -4.39 3.94
N LEU A 8 -6.25 -3.27 4.37
CA LEU A 8 -7.63 -3.22 4.84
C LEU A 8 -8.65 -3.50 3.73
N GLY A 9 -8.26 -3.26 2.49
CA GLY A 9 -8.99 -3.60 1.28
C GLY A 9 -8.31 -2.97 0.08
N SER A 10 -8.36 -3.67 -1.06
CA SER A 10 -7.66 -3.22 -2.26
C SER A 10 -8.37 -3.61 -3.54
N GLY A 11 -8.48 -2.66 -4.46
CA GLY A 11 -9.10 -2.77 -5.79
C GLY A 11 -9.93 -1.55 -6.14
N SER A 12 -10.53 -1.54 -7.32
CA SER A 12 -11.25 -0.39 -7.90
C SER A 12 -12.47 0.13 -7.10
N ALA A 13 -12.86 -0.51 -6.00
CA ALA A 13 -13.94 -0.04 -5.14
C ALA A 13 -13.44 0.64 -3.86
N GLY A 14 -12.13 0.72 -3.67
CA GLY A 14 -11.49 1.46 -2.59
C GLY A 14 -10.28 0.74 -2.02
N ASN A 15 -9.25 1.51 -1.78
CA ASN A 15 -7.95 1.07 -1.28
C ASN A 15 -7.69 1.72 0.08
N SER A 16 -7.18 0.97 1.02
CA SER A 16 -6.64 1.47 2.28
C SER A 16 -5.76 0.41 2.92
N THR A 17 -4.62 0.83 3.45
CA THR A 17 -3.64 -0.07 4.06
C THR A 17 -3.20 0.49 5.40
N LEU A 18 -3.18 -0.35 6.43
CA LEU A 18 -2.66 -0.02 7.75
C LEU A 18 -1.19 -0.43 7.84
N VAL A 19 -0.34 0.50 8.25
CA VAL A 19 1.04 0.25 8.67
C VAL A 19 1.15 0.63 10.14
N SER A 20 1.37 -0.36 11.01
CA SER A 20 1.47 -0.16 12.45
C SER A 20 2.91 -0.40 12.92
N ILE A 21 3.53 0.60 13.54
CA ILE A 21 4.95 0.63 13.88
C ILE A 21 5.10 0.69 15.40
N SER A 22 5.62 -0.40 15.98
CA SER A 22 5.82 -0.53 17.43
C SER A 22 7.19 -0.07 17.84
N ASN A 23 7.25 0.84 18.80
CA ASN A 23 8.48 1.29 19.42
C ASN A 23 8.66 0.62 20.80
N GLN A 24 9.01 -0.67 20.81
CA GLN A 24 9.28 -1.40 22.06
C GLN A 24 10.77 -1.32 22.42
N ASP A 25 11.34 -0.13 22.53
CA ASP A 25 12.69 0.01 23.06
C ASP A 25 12.73 0.93 24.29
N ASN A 26 13.68 0.64 25.19
CA ASN A 26 14.06 1.42 26.36
C ASN A 26 13.16 1.29 27.60
N GLY A 27 12.52 0.15 27.84
CA GLY A 27 11.90 -0.11 29.14
C GLY A 27 10.68 0.77 29.46
N GLN A 28 10.09 1.38 28.44
CA GLN A 28 8.77 2.03 28.54
C GLN A 28 7.72 1.12 27.90
N PRO A 29 7.00 0.31 28.69
CA PRO A 29 6.04 -0.69 28.16
C PRO A 29 4.75 -0.11 27.59
N ASP A 30 4.51 1.19 27.67
CA ASP A 30 3.16 1.75 27.54
C ASP A 30 2.91 2.65 26.32
N ARG A 31 3.86 2.75 25.36
CA ARG A 31 3.60 3.54 24.15
C ARG A 31 2.91 2.68 23.08
N ARG A 32 1.66 3.03 22.76
CA ARG A 32 0.95 2.37 21.66
C ARG A 32 1.72 2.48 20.34
N PRO A 33 1.53 1.57 19.39
CA PRO A 33 2.10 1.67 18.06
C PRO A 33 1.70 2.99 17.36
N PHE A 34 2.59 3.49 16.50
CA PHE A 34 2.25 4.54 15.54
C PHE A 34 1.49 3.92 14.37
N ASN A 35 0.29 4.38 14.12
CA ASN A 35 -0.60 3.84 13.08
C ASN A 35 -0.69 4.82 11.90
N LEU A 36 -0.17 4.41 10.76
CA LEU A 36 -0.24 5.12 9.49
C LEU A 36 -1.27 4.44 8.58
N LEU A 37 -2.18 5.21 7.98
CA LEU A 37 -2.99 4.73 6.87
C LEU A 37 -2.39 5.19 5.54
N ILE A 38 -2.24 4.27 4.61
CA ILE A 38 -1.98 4.58 3.20
C ILE A 38 -3.31 4.49 2.48
N ASP A 39 -3.74 5.62 1.92
CA ASP A 39 -4.99 5.83 1.22
C ASP A 39 -6.28 5.69 2.05
N LEU A 40 -7.32 6.39 1.61
CA LEU A 40 -8.63 6.52 2.23
C LEU A 40 -9.77 6.23 1.24
N GLY A 41 -9.59 5.24 0.39
CA GLY A 41 -10.55 4.84 -0.65
C GLY A 41 -11.71 4.00 -0.14
N LEU A 42 -11.63 3.45 1.07
CA LEU A 42 -12.74 2.75 1.72
C LEU A 42 -13.71 3.73 2.38
N SER A 43 -14.97 3.31 2.57
CA SER A 43 -15.90 4.09 3.39
C SER A 43 -15.48 4.11 4.86
N LEU A 44 -15.83 5.16 5.60
CA LEU A 44 -15.58 5.25 7.05
C LEU A 44 -16.04 4.02 7.82
N LYS A 45 -17.23 3.50 7.48
CA LYS A 45 -17.78 2.30 8.14
C LYS A 45 -16.90 1.06 7.88
N GLN A 46 -16.46 0.86 6.63
CA GLN A 46 -15.62 -0.27 6.30
C GLN A 46 -14.25 -0.16 6.96
N THR A 47 -13.62 1.03 6.88
CA THR A 47 -12.31 1.24 7.51
C THR A 47 -12.37 1.02 9.01
N ARG A 48 -13.38 1.60 9.69
CA ARG A 48 -13.56 1.39 11.13
C ARG A 48 -13.66 -0.09 11.49
N LEU A 49 -14.57 -0.82 10.84
CA LEU A 49 -14.78 -2.24 11.10
C LEU A 49 -13.50 -3.07 10.91
N ARG A 50 -12.73 -2.76 9.86
CA ARG A 50 -11.50 -3.50 9.53
C ARG A 50 -10.34 -3.15 10.46
N LEU A 51 -10.23 -1.90 10.88
CA LEU A 51 -9.28 -1.47 11.92
C LEU A 51 -9.59 -2.12 13.27
N GLU A 52 -10.87 -2.12 13.67
CA GLU A 52 -11.33 -2.77 14.93
C GLU A 52 -10.98 -4.27 14.94
N GLY A 53 -11.03 -4.94 13.79
CA GLY A 53 -10.56 -6.33 13.62
C GLY A 53 -9.07 -6.52 13.93
N HIS A 54 -8.28 -5.46 13.86
CA HIS A 54 -6.86 -5.42 14.24
C HIS A 54 -6.59 -4.74 15.58
N GLY A 55 -7.65 -4.45 16.36
CA GLY A 55 -7.55 -3.77 17.64
C GLY A 55 -7.20 -2.28 17.57
N VAL A 56 -7.40 -1.65 16.40
CA VAL A 56 -7.13 -0.22 16.16
C VAL A 56 -8.44 0.53 15.96
N SER A 57 -8.60 1.68 16.61
CA SER A 57 -9.73 2.59 16.39
C SER A 57 -9.30 3.82 15.56
N ILE A 58 -10.28 4.55 15.00
CA ILE A 58 -10.00 5.72 14.15
C ILE A 58 -9.21 6.82 14.88
N ASP A 59 -9.48 7.04 16.15
CA ASP A 59 -8.79 8.01 17.00
C ASP A 59 -7.34 7.59 17.36
N GLN A 60 -6.96 6.38 17.02
CA GLN A 60 -5.59 5.86 17.16
C GLN A 60 -4.77 5.98 15.86
N ILE A 61 -5.34 6.54 14.81
CA ILE A 61 -4.59 6.84 13.58
C ILE A 61 -3.79 8.12 13.79
N ASP A 62 -2.47 8.02 13.63
CA ASP A 62 -1.54 9.13 13.86
C ASP A 62 -1.31 9.97 12.60
N ALA A 63 -1.37 9.33 11.43
CA ALA A 63 -1.21 10.02 10.15
C ALA A 63 -1.86 9.23 9.00
N VAL A 64 -2.12 9.95 7.92
CA VAL A 64 -2.48 9.39 6.61
C VAL A 64 -1.43 9.82 5.60
N ILE A 65 -1.10 8.95 4.65
CA ILE A 65 -0.35 9.31 3.46
C ILE A 65 -1.13 8.89 2.23
N LEU A 66 -1.20 9.75 1.22
CA LEU A 66 -1.94 9.46 -0.02
C LEU A 66 -0.98 9.18 -1.17
N THR A 67 -1.29 8.12 -1.92
CA THR A 67 -0.60 7.81 -3.18
C THR A 67 -1.01 8.79 -4.28
N HIS A 68 -2.30 9.02 -4.42
CA HIS A 68 -2.92 9.98 -5.35
C HIS A 68 -4.36 10.29 -4.92
N LEU A 69 -5.15 10.97 -5.77
CA LEU A 69 -6.44 11.53 -5.37
C LEU A 69 -7.65 10.88 -6.04
N ASP A 70 -7.48 9.77 -6.73
CA ASP A 70 -8.59 9.07 -7.36
C ASP A 70 -9.60 8.60 -6.30
N GLN A 71 -10.86 8.48 -6.69
CA GLN A 71 -11.96 8.27 -5.75
C GLN A 71 -11.85 6.96 -4.95
N ASP A 72 -11.15 5.99 -5.47
CA ASP A 72 -10.85 4.73 -4.80
C ASP A 72 -9.58 4.80 -3.92
N HIS A 73 -8.91 5.98 -3.84
CA HIS A 73 -7.80 6.28 -2.93
C HIS A 73 -8.09 7.42 -1.96
N LEU A 74 -8.96 8.36 -2.33
CA LEU A 74 -9.43 9.41 -1.42
C LEU A 74 -10.92 9.67 -1.58
N ARG A 75 -11.72 9.31 -0.60
CA ARG A 75 -13.15 9.66 -0.55
C ARG A 75 -13.38 10.95 0.22
N PRO A 76 -14.16 11.89 -0.33
CA PRO A 76 -14.46 13.16 0.35
C PRO A 76 -15.13 13.02 1.72
N VAL A 77 -15.79 11.89 1.99
CA VAL A 77 -16.44 11.60 3.29
C VAL A 77 -15.47 11.62 4.47
N TRP A 78 -14.18 11.48 4.22
CA TRP A 78 -13.14 11.51 5.25
C TRP A 78 -12.84 12.90 5.81
N ARG A 79 -13.15 13.97 5.05
CA ARG A 79 -12.84 15.35 5.41
C ARG A 79 -13.16 15.69 6.88
N ASN A 80 -14.41 15.47 7.29
CA ASN A 80 -14.87 15.84 8.63
C ASN A 80 -14.24 14.97 9.72
N THR A 81 -14.00 13.70 9.45
CA THR A 81 -13.36 12.78 10.40
C THR A 81 -11.90 13.17 10.62
N LEU A 82 -11.15 13.42 9.55
CA LEU A 82 -9.75 13.86 9.63
C LEU A 82 -9.63 15.16 10.43
N GLN A 83 -10.50 16.13 10.16
CA GLN A 83 -10.54 17.40 10.88
C GLN A 83 -10.89 17.21 12.35
N ALA A 84 -11.94 16.45 12.66
CA ALA A 84 -12.40 16.24 14.03
C ALA A 84 -11.35 15.53 14.92
N HIS A 85 -10.61 14.58 14.35
CA HIS A 85 -9.55 13.86 15.04
C HIS A 85 -8.16 14.49 14.88
N GLN A 86 -8.06 15.61 14.16
CA GLN A 86 -6.79 16.32 13.86
C GLN A 86 -5.73 15.39 13.22
N ILE A 87 -6.17 14.46 12.36
CA ILE A 87 -5.28 13.52 11.68
C ILE A 87 -4.60 14.22 10.51
N PRO A 88 -3.26 14.35 10.49
CA PRO A 88 -2.53 14.94 9.39
C PRO A 88 -2.56 14.01 8.16
N VAL A 89 -2.75 14.62 6.98
CA VAL A 89 -2.74 13.92 5.70
C VAL A 89 -1.54 14.39 4.90
N HIS A 90 -0.56 13.51 4.77
CA HIS A 90 0.64 13.77 3.99
C HIS A 90 0.37 13.58 2.50
N ILE A 91 0.63 14.59 1.73
CA ILE A 91 0.31 14.65 0.30
C ILE A 91 1.52 15.18 -0.47
N HIS A 92 1.96 14.43 -1.48
CA HIS A 92 3.03 14.92 -2.33
C HIS A 92 2.61 16.20 -3.06
N GLN A 93 3.52 17.15 -3.23
CA GLN A 93 3.24 18.48 -3.77
C GLN A 93 2.53 18.48 -5.13
N ILE A 94 2.76 17.45 -5.97
CA ILE A 94 2.07 17.33 -7.27
C ILE A 94 0.55 17.23 -7.14
N HIS A 95 0.06 16.71 -6.00
CA HIS A 95 -1.36 16.55 -5.70
C HIS A 95 -1.92 17.61 -4.73
N ALA A 96 -1.08 18.42 -4.06
CA ALA A 96 -1.49 19.30 -2.97
C ALA A 96 -2.57 20.32 -3.37
N SER A 97 -2.45 20.93 -4.55
CA SER A 97 -3.45 21.89 -5.05
C SER A 97 -4.81 21.26 -5.29
N ALA A 98 -4.87 20.04 -5.81
CA ALA A 98 -6.13 19.32 -6.02
C ALA A 98 -6.72 18.82 -4.70
N ALA A 99 -5.89 18.35 -3.76
CA ALA A 99 -6.29 17.87 -2.45
C ALA A 99 -6.98 18.96 -1.61
N SER A 100 -6.56 20.22 -1.71
CA SER A 100 -7.16 21.35 -0.98
C SER A 100 -8.62 21.61 -1.35
N ARG A 101 -9.11 21.06 -2.45
CA ARG A 101 -10.53 21.11 -2.86
C ARG A 101 -11.36 20.03 -2.19
N ILE A 102 -10.72 18.97 -1.70
CA ILE A 102 -11.37 17.78 -1.12
C ILE A 102 -11.23 17.79 0.41
N LEU A 103 -10.07 18.10 0.93
CA LEU A 103 -9.73 18.07 2.35
C LEU A 103 -9.78 19.48 2.99
N ALA A 104 -9.81 19.52 4.31
CA ALA A 104 -9.65 20.75 5.07
C ALA A 104 -8.15 21.15 5.05
N ALA A 105 -7.87 22.44 4.82
CA ALA A 105 -6.49 22.91 4.64
C ALA A 105 -5.58 22.60 5.85
N GLU A 106 -6.12 22.69 7.05
CA GLU A 106 -5.42 22.43 8.32
C GLU A 106 -5.02 20.97 8.52
N THR A 107 -5.60 20.04 7.76
CA THR A 107 -5.20 18.61 7.82
C THR A 107 -4.11 18.27 6.80
N ILE A 108 -3.86 19.14 5.82
CA ILE A 108 -2.93 18.86 4.72
C ILE A 108 -1.49 19.19 5.14
N VAL A 109 -0.62 18.20 5.02
CA VAL A 109 0.84 18.35 5.15
C VAL A 109 1.47 18.02 3.79
N SER A 110 1.83 19.07 3.04
CA SER A 110 2.48 18.90 1.74
C SER A 110 3.97 18.56 1.89
N TYR A 111 4.48 17.67 1.05
CA TYR A 111 5.89 17.30 0.99
C TYR A 111 6.35 17.12 -0.46
N GLU A 112 7.65 17.13 -0.67
CA GLU A 112 8.30 16.89 -1.97
C GLU A 112 9.29 15.73 -1.89
N GLU A 113 10.09 15.71 -0.83
CA GLU A 113 11.13 14.73 -0.60
C GLU A 113 10.73 13.76 0.55
N GLU A 114 11.70 13.38 1.35
CA GLU A 114 11.53 12.45 2.48
C GLU A 114 10.63 13.05 3.57
N ILE A 115 9.71 12.25 4.08
CA ILE A 115 8.92 12.56 5.27
C ILE A 115 9.55 11.87 6.48
N LYS A 116 9.66 12.60 7.59
CA LYS A 116 10.05 12.05 8.90
C LYS A 116 8.88 12.15 9.85
N LEU A 117 8.39 11.00 10.29
CA LEU A 117 7.34 10.89 11.30
C LEU A 117 7.95 10.30 12.57
N GLU A 118 7.66 10.92 13.70
CA GLU A 118 8.39 10.62 14.92
C GLU A 118 9.91 10.73 14.67
N SER A 119 10.76 10.22 15.54
CA SER A 119 12.21 10.23 15.31
C SER A 119 12.74 9.03 14.52
N ILE A 120 11.87 8.07 14.23
CA ILE A 120 12.25 6.72 13.77
C ILE A 120 11.68 6.30 12.43
N ILE A 121 10.67 7.01 11.92
CA ILE A 121 9.97 6.64 10.69
C ILE A 121 10.41 7.59 9.58
N LYS A 122 10.91 7.02 8.49
CA LYS A 122 11.24 7.74 7.26
C LYS A 122 10.42 7.17 6.12
N ILE A 123 9.86 8.05 5.31
CA ILE A 123 9.10 7.68 4.12
C ILE A 123 9.70 8.41 2.93
N ARG A 124 10.21 7.66 1.97
CA ARG A 124 10.74 8.20 0.71
C ARG A 124 9.74 7.98 -0.41
N PRO A 125 9.31 9.04 -1.08
CA PRO A 125 8.43 8.93 -2.23
C PRO A 125 9.20 8.47 -3.48
N VAL A 126 8.49 7.77 -4.36
CA VAL A 126 8.92 7.46 -5.73
C VAL A 126 7.77 7.84 -6.65
N GLN A 127 8.00 8.78 -7.58
CA GLN A 127 6.98 9.18 -8.53
C GLN A 127 6.80 8.11 -9.60
N LEU A 128 5.55 7.74 -9.87
CA LEU A 128 5.19 6.68 -10.79
C LEU A 128 4.20 7.18 -11.83
N ALA A 129 4.31 6.64 -13.05
CA ALA A 129 3.40 6.99 -14.13
C ALA A 129 2.03 6.34 -13.94
N HIS A 130 1.00 7.17 -13.79
CA HIS A 130 -0.39 6.77 -13.77
C HIS A 130 -1.25 7.93 -14.28
N ASP A 131 -2.15 7.64 -15.21
CA ASP A 131 -3.00 8.66 -15.87
C ASP A 131 -2.22 9.95 -16.21
N THR A 132 -2.76 11.13 -15.86
CA THR A 132 -2.17 12.44 -16.21
C THR A 132 -1.23 13.01 -15.16
N THR A 133 -1.48 12.75 -13.89
CA THR A 133 -0.72 13.37 -12.77
C THR A 133 0.29 12.41 -12.17
N GLY A 134 0.07 11.10 -12.35
CA GLY A 134 0.87 10.07 -11.73
C GLY A 134 0.41 9.71 -10.32
N THR A 135 1.11 8.76 -9.73
CA THR A 135 0.92 8.28 -8.35
C THR A 135 2.25 8.27 -7.61
N ILE A 136 2.22 8.14 -6.30
CA ILE A 136 3.40 8.08 -5.46
C ILE A 136 3.50 6.70 -4.82
N GLY A 137 4.57 6.00 -5.11
CA GLY A 137 5.01 4.84 -4.33
C GLY A 137 5.85 5.27 -3.14
N PHE A 138 6.06 4.37 -2.18
CA PHE A 138 6.76 4.66 -0.94
C PHE A 138 7.78 3.59 -0.57
N VAL A 139 8.92 4.02 -0.04
CA VAL A 139 9.77 3.19 0.81
C VAL A 139 9.59 3.68 2.23
N ILE A 140 8.98 2.87 3.08
CA ILE A 140 8.75 3.17 4.50
C ILE A 140 9.81 2.44 5.30
N GLU A 141 10.63 3.21 6.00
CA GLU A 141 11.70 2.71 6.85
C GLU A 141 11.38 3.01 8.31
N ALA A 142 11.47 2.00 9.15
CA ALA A 142 11.44 2.20 10.60
C ALA A 142 12.31 1.14 11.27
N HIS A 143 13.12 1.58 12.21
CA HIS A 143 14.15 0.76 12.83
C HIS A 143 15.13 0.23 11.75
N SER A 144 15.27 -1.06 11.58
CA SER A 144 16.08 -1.68 10.53
C SER A 144 15.22 -2.35 9.45
N LYS A 145 13.91 -2.03 9.41
CA LYS A 145 12.95 -2.66 8.52
C LYS A 145 12.51 -1.72 7.40
N ARG A 146 12.29 -2.29 6.22
CA ARG A 146 11.92 -1.55 5.01
C ARG A 146 10.73 -2.20 4.31
N LEU A 147 9.69 -1.40 4.08
CA LEU A 147 8.51 -1.76 3.31
C LEU A 147 8.48 -0.95 2.00
N GLY A 148 8.45 -1.63 0.86
CA GLY A 148 8.11 -1.02 -0.43
C GLY A 148 6.59 -1.07 -0.66
N PHE A 149 5.99 0.03 -1.06
CA PHE A 149 4.57 0.12 -1.39
C PHE A 149 4.38 0.87 -2.71
N ALA A 150 3.73 0.26 -3.70
CA ALA A 150 3.40 0.93 -4.97
C ALA A 150 2.10 0.36 -5.55
N THR A 151 1.20 1.24 -5.93
CA THR A 151 -0.10 0.93 -6.54
C THR A 151 -0.38 1.90 -7.68
N ASP A 152 -1.26 1.49 -8.57
CA ASP A 152 -1.69 2.31 -9.71
C ASP A 152 -0.50 2.83 -10.51
N LEU A 153 0.24 1.91 -11.09
CA LEU A 153 1.39 2.25 -11.92
C LEU A 153 1.29 1.57 -13.30
N GLY A 154 1.43 2.37 -14.35
CA GLY A 154 1.31 1.89 -15.73
C GLY A 154 2.52 1.05 -16.21
N HIS A 155 3.65 1.20 -15.54
CA HIS A 155 4.87 0.43 -15.78
C HIS A 155 5.82 0.54 -14.59
N VAL A 156 6.80 -0.34 -14.51
CA VAL A 156 7.83 -0.33 -13.47
C VAL A 156 9.05 0.46 -13.98
N PRO A 157 9.28 1.71 -13.53
CA PRO A 157 10.42 2.49 -13.93
C PRO A 157 11.71 1.99 -13.25
N ASN A 158 12.87 2.26 -13.84
CA ASN A 158 14.15 1.92 -13.22
C ASN A 158 14.32 2.59 -11.84
N GLU A 159 13.84 3.80 -11.70
CA GLU A 159 13.87 4.54 -10.43
C GLU A 159 13.19 3.75 -9.28
N LEU A 160 12.03 3.13 -9.52
CA LEU A 160 11.40 2.27 -8.53
C LEU A 160 12.31 1.11 -8.13
N LEU A 161 12.95 0.45 -9.11
CA LEU A 161 13.86 -0.66 -8.85
C LEU A 161 15.13 -0.25 -8.12
N GLU A 162 15.58 1.00 -8.30
CA GLU A 162 16.74 1.57 -7.59
C GLU A 162 16.40 1.90 -6.13
N HIS A 163 15.18 2.36 -5.87
CA HIS A 163 14.71 2.67 -4.51
C HIS A 163 14.24 1.43 -3.74
N PHE A 164 13.65 0.45 -4.43
CA PHE A 164 13.11 -0.78 -3.82
C PHE A 164 14.21 -1.84 -3.68
N VAL A 165 15.14 -1.57 -2.78
CA VAL A 165 16.26 -2.45 -2.41
C VAL A 165 16.30 -2.68 -0.92
N ASP A 166 16.88 -3.78 -0.49
CA ASP A 166 16.99 -4.17 0.93
C ASP A 166 15.63 -4.17 1.64
N LEU A 167 14.56 -4.54 0.92
CA LEU A 167 13.21 -4.60 1.49
C LEU A 167 13.02 -5.87 2.32
N ASP A 168 12.27 -5.75 3.41
CA ASP A 168 11.76 -6.88 4.20
C ASP A 168 10.36 -7.30 3.71
N ALA A 169 9.59 -6.36 3.16
CA ALA A 169 8.30 -6.65 2.55
C ALA A 169 8.02 -5.71 1.37
N ILE A 170 7.18 -6.17 0.45
CA ILE A 170 6.69 -5.38 -0.67
C ILE A 170 5.18 -5.54 -0.82
N ALA A 171 4.48 -4.41 -1.00
CA ALA A 171 3.11 -4.37 -1.49
C ALA A 171 3.12 -3.72 -2.88
N LEU A 172 2.81 -4.49 -3.92
CA LEU A 172 2.85 -4.02 -5.31
C LEU A 172 1.55 -4.37 -6.03
N GLU A 173 1.13 -3.47 -6.92
CA GLU A 173 -0.01 -3.72 -7.81
C GLU A 173 0.19 -4.98 -8.65
N SER A 174 -0.89 -5.76 -8.80
CA SER A 174 -1.05 -6.85 -9.78
C SER A 174 -2.48 -6.80 -10.31
N ASN A 175 -2.73 -5.84 -11.23
CA ASN A 175 -4.09 -5.45 -11.55
C ASN A 175 -4.82 -6.45 -12.42
N TYR A 176 -4.23 -6.87 -13.54
CA TYR A 176 -4.96 -7.66 -14.53
C TYR A 176 -4.18 -8.85 -15.08
N ASP A 177 -4.94 -9.89 -15.44
CA ASP A 177 -4.48 -10.93 -16.35
C ASP A 177 -4.69 -10.47 -17.80
N PRO A 178 -3.67 -10.54 -18.69
CA PRO A 178 -3.77 -10.03 -20.05
C PRO A 178 -4.87 -10.70 -20.90
N ASP A 179 -5.13 -11.99 -20.71
CA ASP A 179 -6.14 -12.70 -21.49
C ASP A 179 -7.55 -12.36 -20.97
N MET A 180 -7.74 -12.30 -19.66
CA MET A 180 -8.99 -11.83 -19.07
C MET A 180 -9.30 -10.39 -19.47
N GLN A 181 -8.28 -9.50 -19.47
CA GLN A 181 -8.46 -8.10 -19.89
C GLN A 181 -8.85 -7.98 -21.37
N ARG A 182 -8.26 -8.78 -22.27
CA ARG A 182 -8.62 -8.81 -23.69
C ARG A 182 -10.05 -9.34 -23.90
N ALA A 183 -10.41 -10.39 -23.16
CA ALA A 183 -11.72 -11.05 -23.26
C ALA A 183 -12.87 -10.28 -22.58
N ALA A 184 -12.56 -9.35 -21.66
CA ALA A 184 -13.56 -8.61 -20.89
C ALA A 184 -14.54 -7.84 -21.79
N ASP A 185 -15.82 -7.80 -21.40
CA ASP A 185 -16.86 -7.00 -22.06
C ASP A 185 -16.71 -5.51 -21.64
N ARG A 186 -15.71 -4.86 -22.21
CA ARG A 186 -15.38 -3.44 -21.99
C ARG A 186 -15.07 -2.76 -23.33
N PRO A 187 -15.35 -1.46 -23.46
CA PRO A 187 -14.95 -0.69 -24.64
C PRO A 187 -13.46 -0.81 -24.93
N ALA A 188 -13.09 -0.87 -26.21
CA ALA A 188 -11.70 -1.07 -26.62
C ALA A 188 -10.75 0.00 -26.05
N PHE A 189 -11.19 1.27 -25.98
CA PHE A 189 -10.40 2.37 -25.43
C PHE A 189 -10.09 2.19 -23.93
N VAL A 190 -11.02 1.60 -23.15
CA VAL A 190 -10.80 1.28 -21.73
C VAL A 190 -9.76 0.19 -21.59
N LYS A 191 -9.85 -0.88 -22.40
CA LYS A 191 -8.85 -1.95 -22.41
C LYS A 191 -7.47 -1.41 -22.76
N GLN A 192 -7.39 -0.58 -23.80
CA GLN A 192 -6.14 0.03 -24.24
C GLN A 192 -5.56 0.95 -23.16
N ARG A 193 -6.38 1.78 -22.47
CA ARG A 193 -5.92 2.62 -21.36
C ARG A 193 -5.34 1.77 -20.23
N VAL A 194 -6.04 0.74 -19.76
CA VAL A 194 -5.59 -0.14 -18.68
C VAL A 194 -4.26 -0.82 -19.03
N MET A 195 -4.10 -1.28 -20.26
CA MET A 195 -2.90 -1.99 -20.74
C MET A 195 -1.80 -1.06 -21.25
N SER A 196 -1.95 0.26 -21.12
CA SER A 196 -0.95 1.25 -21.52
C SER A 196 0.11 1.45 -20.45
N GLY A 197 1.25 2.04 -20.82
CA GLY A 197 2.29 2.41 -19.85
C GLY A 197 1.88 3.50 -18.82
N HIS A 198 0.62 3.96 -18.84
CA HIS A 198 0.01 4.88 -17.89
C HIS A 198 -1.25 4.31 -17.23
N GLY A 199 -1.57 3.05 -17.49
CA GLY A 199 -2.68 2.35 -16.87
C GLY A 199 -2.26 1.60 -15.61
N HIS A 200 -2.25 0.28 -15.70
CA HIS A 200 -1.96 -0.61 -14.57
C HIS A 200 -0.99 -1.73 -14.97
N LEU A 201 -0.39 -2.39 -13.98
CA LEU A 201 0.46 -3.56 -14.19
C LEU A 201 -0.36 -4.83 -14.44
N SER A 202 0.07 -5.63 -15.41
CA SER A 202 -0.35 -7.02 -15.52
C SER A 202 0.29 -7.90 -14.44
N ASN A 203 -0.28 -9.08 -14.22
CA ASN A 203 0.28 -10.09 -13.31
C ASN A 203 1.73 -10.46 -13.67
N ALA A 204 2.05 -10.54 -14.96
CA ALA A 204 3.40 -10.88 -15.43
C ALA A 204 4.41 -9.76 -15.16
N GLU A 205 4.02 -8.50 -15.37
CA GLU A 205 4.87 -7.34 -15.06
C GLU A 205 5.12 -7.20 -13.57
N ALA A 206 4.10 -7.44 -12.73
CA ALA A 206 4.23 -7.46 -11.28
C ALA A 206 5.19 -8.56 -10.82
N LEU A 207 5.08 -9.76 -11.39
CA LEU A 207 5.97 -10.90 -11.10
C LEU A 207 7.42 -10.59 -11.49
N ASP A 208 7.66 -10.06 -12.69
CA ASP A 208 9.01 -9.66 -13.16
C ASP A 208 9.62 -8.62 -12.21
N ALA A 209 8.87 -7.57 -11.90
CA ALA A 209 9.32 -6.51 -11.01
C ALA A 209 9.72 -7.05 -9.63
N ILE A 210 8.84 -7.83 -9.01
CA ILE A 210 9.09 -8.37 -7.67
C ILE A 210 10.25 -9.38 -7.69
N THR A 211 10.41 -10.17 -8.74
CA THR A 211 11.56 -11.07 -8.89
C THR A 211 12.88 -10.29 -8.94
N ARG A 212 12.92 -9.20 -9.69
CA ARG A 212 14.10 -8.31 -9.76
C ARG A 212 14.40 -7.62 -8.43
N ILE A 213 13.37 -7.20 -7.70
CA ILE A 213 13.49 -6.59 -6.37
C ILE A 213 13.97 -7.64 -5.35
N ALA A 214 13.42 -8.85 -5.38
CA ALA A 214 13.80 -9.96 -4.49
C ALA A 214 15.27 -10.37 -4.65
N ALA A 215 15.83 -10.24 -5.85
CA ALA A 215 17.26 -10.48 -6.07
C ALA A 215 18.19 -9.52 -5.29
N ARG A 216 17.63 -8.41 -4.78
CA ARG A 216 18.34 -7.35 -4.03
C ARG A 216 17.70 -7.06 -2.66
N SER A 217 16.87 -7.99 -2.17
CA SER A 217 16.08 -7.82 -0.95
C SER A 217 15.90 -9.17 -0.25
N ASN A 218 15.61 -9.16 1.03
CA ASN A 218 15.23 -10.36 1.77
C ASN A 218 13.77 -10.28 2.18
N LEU A 219 12.87 -10.48 1.22
CA LEU A 219 11.44 -10.32 1.40
C LEU A 219 10.87 -11.41 2.33
N ASP A 220 10.37 -11.04 3.49
CA ASP A 220 9.57 -11.91 4.36
C ASP A 220 8.12 -12.03 3.81
N HIS A 221 7.61 -10.96 3.20
CA HIS A 221 6.26 -10.90 2.65
C HIS A 221 6.22 -10.25 1.27
N VAL A 222 5.46 -10.85 0.38
CA VAL A 222 5.05 -10.29 -0.91
C VAL A 222 3.54 -10.12 -0.89
N VAL A 223 3.05 -8.90 -1.01
CA VAL A 223 1.61 -8.60 -0.99
C VAL A 223 1.20 -8.03 -2.34
N LEU A 224 0.33 -8.74 -3.04
CA LEU A 224 -0.24 -8.23 -4.28
C LEU A 224 -1.51 -7.46 -3.98
N ILE A 225 -1.55 -6.24 -4.47
CA ILE A 225 -2.64 -5.29 -4.23
C ILE A 225 -3.28 -4.83 -5.55
N HIS A 226 -4.41 -4.15 -5.45
CA HIS A 226 -5.15 -3.52 -6.54
C HIS A 226 -5.56 -4.48 -7.68
N LEU A 227 -6.00 -5.70 -7.33
CA LEU A 227 -6.48 -6.66 -8.30
C LEU A 227 -7.82 -6.22 -8.92
N SER A 228 -7.93 -6.28 -10.24
CA SER A 228 -9.16 -6.03 -10.96
C SER A 228 -10.17 -7.13 -10.72
N ARG A 229 -11.34 -6.80 -10.22
CA ARG A 229 -12.44 -7.77 -9.99
C ARG A 229 -13.01 -8.40 -11.25
N GLN A 230 -12.81 -7.80 -12.40
CA GLN A 230 -13.35 -8.29 -13.69
C GLN A 230 -12.29 -8.91 -14.59
N CYS A 231 -11.05 -8.46 -14.44
CA CYS A 231 -9.96 -8.83 -15.33
C CYS A 231 -8.81 -9.49 -14.59
N ASN A 232 -9.07 -10.00 -13.39
CA ASN A 232 -8.12 -10.77 -12.61
C ASN A 232 -8.85 -11.80 -11.73
N CYS A 233 -8.08 -12.76 -11.23
CA CYS A 233 -8.58 -13.80 -10.34
C CYS A 233 -7.43 -14.26 -9.44
N PRO A 234 -7.60 -14.33 -8.11
CA PRO A 234 -6.56 -14.80 -7.19
C PRO A 234 -5.96 -16.16 -7.56
N GLU A 235 -6.77 -17.08 -8.10
CA GLU A 235 -6.31 -18.41 -8.52
C GLU A 235 -5.40 -18.35 -9.74
N VAL A 236 -5.66 -17.44 -10.69
CA VAL A 236 -4.80 -17.21 -11.86
C VAL A 236 -3.46 -16.64 -11.43
N VAL A 237 -3.50 -15.64 -10.56
CA VAL A 237 -2.30 -15.04 -9.96
C VAL A 237 -1.49 -16.09 -9.21
N SER A 238 -2.12 -16.79 -8.27
CA SER A 238 -1.44 -17.80 -7.44
C SER A 238 -0.78 -18.89 -8.30
N ARG A 239 -1.46 -19.36 -9.35
CA ARG A 239 -0.90 -20.36 -10.28
C ARG A 239 0.32 -19.83 -11.03
N LEU A 240 0.26 -18.59 -11.52
CA LEU A 240 1.39 -17.93 -12.18
C LEU A 240 2.63 -17.90 -11.28
N TRP A 241 2.45 -17.45 -10.04
CA TRP A 241 3.52 -17.35 -9.04
C TRP A 241 4.06 -18.72 -8.65
N GLN A 242 3.19 -19.70 -8.43
CA GLN A 242 3.59 -21.07 -8.10
C GLN A 242 4.46 -21.70 -9.20
N GLN A 243 4.18 -21.39 -10.46
CA GLN A 243 4.91 -21.94 -11.60
C GLN A 243 6.25 -21.22 -11.85
N GLN A 244 6.30 -19.91 -11.68
CA GLN A 244 7.44 -19.08 -12.11
C GLN A 244 8.33 -18.61 -10.97
N ALA A 245 7.81 -18.49 -9.74
CA ALA A 245 8.56 -18.05 -8.57
C ALA A 245 8.09 -18.77 -7.29
N PRO A 246 8.25 -20.11 -7.21
CA PRO A 246 7.72 -20.91 -6.10
C PRO A 246 8.21 -20.47 -4.72
N ASP A 247 9.45 -20.00 -4.61
CA ASP A 247 10.02 -19.51 -3.35
C ASP A 247 9.36 -18.22 -2.87
N LEU A 248 8.99 -17.33 -3.80
CA LEU A 248 8.24 -16.13 -3.49
C LEU A 248 6.74 -16.42 -3.28
N HIS A 249 6.21 -17.43 -3.99
CA HIS A 249 4.82 -17.87 -3.79
C HIS A 249 4.56 -18.33 -2.35
N ALA A 250 5.54 -18.93 -1.69
CA ALA A 250 5.43 -19.34 -0.27
C ALA A 250 5.26 -18.15 0.71
N ARG A 251 5.58 -16.93 0.27
CA ARG A 251 5.50 -15.66 1.02
C ARG A 251 4.41 -14.73 0.48
N LEU A 252 3.58 -15.24 -0.45
CA LEU A 252 2.61 -14.45 -1.19
C LEU A 252 1.32 -14.27 -0.41
N THR A 253 0.88 -13.04 -0.28
CA THR A 253 -0.46 -12.65 0.13
C THR A 253 -1.14 -11.92 -1.01
N ILE A 254 -2.34 -12.32 -1.39
CA ILE A 254 -3.15 -11.62 -2.40
C ILE A 254 -4.24 -10.87 -1.65
N ALA A 255 -4.22 -9.54 -1.73
CA ALA A 255 -5.21 -8.71 -1.05
C ALA A 255 -6.59 -8.80 -1.72
N ASP A 256 -7.63 -8.68 -0.92
CA ASP A 256 -9.02 -8.73 -1.35
C ASP A 256 -9.70 -7.36 -1.18
N GLN A 257 -10.71 -7.10 -2.02
CA GLN A 257 -11.50 -5.87 -1.94
C GLN A 257 -12.40 -5.81 -0.69
N HIS A 258 -12.86 -6.96 -0.20
CA HIS A 258 -13.95 -7.06 0.77
C HIS A 258 -13.49 -7.52 2.17
N ALA A 259 -12.30 -8.10 2.26
CA ALA A 259 -11.72 -8.60 3.50
C ALA A 259 -10.32 -8.00 3.73
N PRO A 260 -9.95 -7.64 4.97
CA PRO A 260 -8.58 -7.28 5.29
C PRO A 260 -7.67 -8.51 5.23
N THR A 261 -6.39 -8.30 4.93
CA THR A 261 -5.37 -9.32 5.16
C THR A 261 -5.11 -9.49 6.65
N GLU A 262 -4.48 -10.59 7.03
CA GLU A 262 -3.89 -10.69 8.36
C GLU A 262 -2.88 -9.55 8.60
N LEU A 263 -2.54 -9.33 9.85
CA LEU A 263 -1.53 -8.35 10.23
C LEU A 263 -0.14 -9.00 10.08
N LEU A 264 0.53 -8.69 8.97
CA LEU A 264 1.83 -9.25 8.59
C LEU A 264 2.95 -8.53 9.34
N GLN A 265 3.74 -9.25 10.13
CA GLN A 265 4.90 -8.68 10.83
C GLN A 265 6.15 -8.75 9.95
N LEU A 266 6.81 -7.62 9.73
CA LEU A 266 8.07 -7.55 9.03
C LEU A 266 9.21 -7.96 9.99
N GLY A 267 9.99 -8.95 9.58
CA GLY A 267 11.07 -9.53 10.36
C GLY A 267 10.70 -10.84 11.07
N PRO A 268 11.67 -11.51 11.66
CA PRO A 268 11.42 -12.79 12.31
C PRO A 268 10.35 -12.62 13.39
N PRO A 269 9.46 -13.61 13.56
CA PRO A 269 8.51 -13.58 14.65
C PRO A 269 9.29 -13.42 15.97
N VAL A 270 8.84 -12.50 16.81
CA VAL A 270 9.37 -12.40 18.18
C VAL A 270 9.12 -13.76 18.82
N ALA A 271 10.18 -14.50 19.12
CA ALA A 271 10.06 -15.74 19.87
C ALA A 271 9.26 -15.40 21.13
N MET A 272 8.12 -16.04 21.32
CA MET A 272 7.41 -15.94 22.60
C MET A 272 8.43 -16.41 23.64
N ALA A 273 8.97 -15.45 24.40
CA ALA A 273 9.76 -15.78 25.57
C ALA A 273 8.87 -16.68 26.42
N GLU A 274 9.32 -17.90 26.62
CA GLU A 274 8.65 -18.87 27.46
C GLU A 274 8.37 -18.21 28.81
N LEU A 275 7.08 -17.96 29.05
CA LEU A 275 6.59 -17.66 30.38
C LEU A 275 6.68 -18.95 31.20
N PHE A 276 7.79 -19.17 31.85
CA PHE A 276 7.95 -20.09 32.97
C PHE A 276 8.45 -19.34 34.18
#